data_8a0a7f9061ebb4f3a82a210b5a76ef37
#
_entry.id   8a0a7f9061ebb4f3a82a210b5a76ef37
#
_cell.length_a   1.000
_cell.length_b   1.000
_cell.length_c   1.000
_cell.angle_alpha   90.00
_cell.angle_beta   90.00
_cell.angle_gamma   90.00
#
_symmetry.space_group_name_H-M   'P 1'
#
loop_
_entity.id
_entity.type
_entity.pdbx_description
1 polymer ?
#
loop_
_entity_poly.entity_id
_entity_poly.type
_entity_poly.pdbx_seq_one_letter_code
_entity_poly.pdbx_strand_id
1 'polypeptide(L)'
;GSLPHRLRAEPPRRGGQEPLASLCEGGGAAAPEGENLPKGTRERICAMLYYNRKNVPLAKQLRRDMTPWERKLWYQFLRTFTPRFQRQKPIGGYIADFYCAKTRLVIELDGAQHYTPEQQQTDSLRTEFFAQNHIRVLRFTNLDIDRRFDGVCQTIEAAVQAAV
;
A
#
# COMPACT_ATOMS: atom_id res chain seq x y z
N GLY A 1 20.52 -20.71 9.99
CA GLY A 1 19.87 -19.75 10.85
C GLY A 1 18.63 -19.22 10.15
N SER A 2 17.45 -19.64 10.65
CA SER A 2 16.14 -19.23 10.12
C SER A 2 15.95 -17.73 10.33
N LEU A 3 15.62 -17.00 9.28
CA LEU A 3 15.19 -15.61 9.35
C LEU A 3 13.86 -15.51 10.11
N PRO A 4 13.68 -14.52 10.99
CA PRO A 4 12.43 -14.36 11.70
C PRO A 4 11.29 -14.10 10.71
N HIS A 5 10.22 -14.87 10.86
CA HIS A 5 8.97 -14.68 10.11
C HIS A 5 8.51 -13.24 10.26
N ARG A 6 8.32 -12.55 9.13
CA ARG A 6 7.62 -11.25 9.12
C ARG A 6 6.25 -11.46 9.74
N LEU A 7 6.04 -10.90 10.91
CA LEU A 7 4.72 -10.74 11.48
C LEU A 7 3.97 -9.74 10.57
N ARG A 8 3.27 -10.28 9.57
CA ARG A 8 2.27 -9.50 8.85
C ARG A 8 1.20 -9.13 9.87
N ALA A 9 0.86 -7.85 9.95
CA ALA A 9 -0.25 -7.41 10.78
C ALA A 9 -1.47 -8.27 10.45
N GLU A 10 -2.05 -8.93 11.46
CA GLU A 10 -3.28 -9.70 11.29
C GLU A 10 -4.37 -8.76 10.74
N PRO A 11 -5.17 -9.22 9.78
CA PRO A 11 -6.34 -8.47 9.35
C PRO A 11 -7.27 -8.28 10.56
N PRO A 12 -7.98 -7.15 10.67
CA PRO A 12 -8.92 -6.91 11.74
C PRO A 12 -9.94 -8.05 11.77
N ARG A 13 -10.12 -8.67 12.93
CA ARG A 13 -11.14 -9.72 13.15
C ARG A 13 -12.49 -9.17 12.71
N ARG A 14 -13.30 -10.02 12.09
CA ARG A 14 -14.68 -9.73 11.68
C ARG A 14 -15.48 -9.16 12.86
N GLY A 15 -15.57 -7.89 12.92
CA GLY A 15 -16.45 -7.11 13.78
C GLY A 15 -16.80 -5.87 12.96
N GLY A 16 -17.91 -5.97 12.20
CA GLY A 16 -18.74 -4.89 11.70
C GLY A 16 -18.08 -3.61 11.22
N GLN A 17 -17.01 -3.67 10.41
CA GLN A 17 -16.59 -2.51 9.66
C GLN A 17 -17.15 -2.65 8.25
N GLU A 18 -18.20 -1.90 8.00
CA GLU A 18 -18.69 -1.64 6.66
C GLU A 18 -17.54 -1.15 5.76
N PRO A 19 -17.48 -1.58 4.50
CA PRO A 19 -16.49 -1.07 3.57
C PRO A 19 -16.65 0.45 3.49
N LEU A 20 -15.54 1.18 3.68
CA LEU A 20 -15.49 2.65 3.71
C LEU A 20 -16.04 3.33 2.44
N ALA A 21 -16.30 2.58 1.38
CA ALA A 21 -17.03 3.04 0.21
C ALA A 21 -18.48 3.42 0.52
N SER A 22 -19.14 2.75 1.48
CA SER A 22 -20.51 3.06 1.89
C SER A 22 -20.63 4.39 2.67
N LEU A 23 -19.57 4.84 3.30
CA LEU A 23 -19.53 6.13 4.01
C LEU A 23 -19.46 7.35 3.07
N CYS A 24 -19.16 7.12 1.80
CA CYS A 24 -19.17 8.19 0.79
C CYS A 24 -20.50 8.30 0.03
N GLU A 25 -21.41 7.30 0.15
CA GLU A 25 -22.63 7.22 -0.67
C GLU A 25 -23.94 7.06 0.11
N GLY A 26 -24.08 7.55 1.29
CA GLY A 26 -25.41 7.57 1.84
C GLY A 26 -25.55 7.20 3.30
N GLY A 27 -25.45 8.14 4.10
CA GLY A 27 -25.92 8.11 5.48
C GLY A 27 -26.07 9.54 5.95
N GLY A 28 -27.32 10.03 6.02
CA GLY A 28 -27.68 11.42 6.31
C GLY A 28 -27.09 11.98 7.59
N ALA A 29 -25.88 12.46 7.50
CA ALA A 29 -25.41 13.59 8.23
C ALA A 29 -25.19 14.64 7.16
N ALA A 30 -26.00 15.70 7.16
CA ALA A 30 -25.96 16.82 6.24
C ALA A 30 -24.49 17.27 6.11
N ALA A 31 -23.91 17.01 4.94
CA ALA A 31 -22.74 17.75 4.53
C ALA A 31 -23.15 19.23 4.55
N PRO A 32 -22.31 20.13 5.08
CA PRO A 32 -22.61 21.55 4.97
C PRO A 32 -22.70 21.86 3.48
N GLU A 33 -23.92 22.18 3.04
CA GLU A 33 -24.17 22.66 1.70
C GLU A 33 -23.47 24.01 1.56
N GLY A 34 -22.59 24.07 0.56
CA GLY A 34 -21.98 25.32 0.15
C GLY A 34 -20.69 25.62 0.87
N GLU A 35 -19.63 25.16 0.24
CA GLU A 35 -18.47 26.00 0.00
C GLU A 35 -17.44 25.18 -0.77
N ASN A 36 -16.94 25.80 -1.79
CA ASN A 36 -15.91 25.35 -2.72
C ASN A 36 -14.65 24.92 -1.95
N LEU A 37 -14.64 23.70 -1.39
CA LEU A 37 -13.47 23.14 -0.74
C LEU A 37 -12.33 23.02 -1.76
N PRO A 38 -11.18 23.62 -1.52
CA PRO A 38 -10.05 23.57 -2.43
C PRO A 38 -9.71 22.10 -2.75
N LYS A 39 -9.45 21.82 -4.03
CA LYS A 39 -9.23 20.45 -4.57
C LYS A 39 -8.26 19.57 -3.79
N GLY A 40 -7.37 20.14 -2.97
CA GLY A 40 -6.47 19.41 -2.08
C GLY A 40 -7.08 18.92 -0.75
N THR A 41 -8.27 19.37 -0.37
CA THR A 41 -8.86 19.02 0.94
C THR A 41 -9.51 17.65 0.90
N ARG A 42 -10.16 17.28 -0.22
CA ARG A 42 -10.77 15.97 -0.43
C ARG A 42 -9.71 14.85 -0.43
N GLU A 43 -8.58 15.09 -1.07
CA GLU A 43 -7.44 14.15 -1.11
C GLU A 43 -6.81 13.99 0.27
N ARG A 44 -6.72 15.05 1.07
CA ARG A 44 -6.22 15.01 2.45
C ARG A 44 -7.14 14.22 3.38
N ILE A 45 -8.45 14.40 3.26
CA ILE A 45 -9.43 13.66 4.08
C ILE A 45 -9.42 12.17 3.72
N CYS A 46 -9.41 11.80 2.44
CA CYS A 46 -9.25 10.41 2.01
C CYS A 46 -7.92 9.82 2.51
N ALA A 47 -6.82 10.55 2.39
CA ALA A 47 -5.52 10.09 2.89
C ALA A 47 -5.49 9.88 4.42
N MET A 48 -6.25 10.68 5.18
CA MET A 48 -6.39 10.50 6.64
C MET A 48 -7.24 9.30 7.02
N LEU A 49 -8.27 8.96 6.25
CA LEU A 49 -9.15 7.82 6.52
C LEU A 49 -8.43 6.46 6.44
N TYR A 50 -7.33 6.38 5.67
CA TYR A 50 -6.53 5.16 5.54
C TYR A 50 -5.41 5.03 6.56
N TYR A 51 -5.24 6.01 7.46
CA TYR A 51 -4.13 6.00 8.41
C TYR A 51 -4.48 5.25 9.69
N ASN A 52 -4.03 4.00 9.81
CA ASN A 52 -4.17 3.23 11.04
C ASN A 52 -2.98 3.49 11.98
N ARG A 53 -3.22 4.24 13.06
CA ARG A 53 -2.17 4.56 14.06
C ARG A 53 -1.57 3.33 14.73
N LYS A 54 -2.32 2.22 14.85
CA LYS A 54 -1.85 0.97 15.46
C LYS A 54 -0.70 0.34 14.66
N ASN A 55 -0.66 0.55 13.35
CA ASN A 55 0.38 0.00 12.46
C ASN A 55 1.65 0.89 12.39
N VAL A 56 1.65 2.06 13.04
CA VAL A 56 2.80 2.98 12.98
C VAL A 56 4.07 2.42 13.63
N PRO A 57 4.02 1.80 14.82
CA PRO A 57 5.21 1.21 15.44
C PRO A 57 5.81 0.11 14.56
N LEU A 58 4.96 -0.78 14.03
CA LEU A 58 5.37 -1.86 13.13
C LEU A 58 5.99 -1.31 11.83
N ALA A 59 5.36 -0.30 11.22
CA ALA A 59 5.90 0.34 10.02
C ALA A 59 7.25 1.03 10.28
N LYS A 60 7.49 1.58 11.49
CA LYS A 60 8.80 2.12 11.88
C LYS A 60 9.85 1.03 12.00
N GLN A 61 9.49 -0.12 12.57
CA GLN A 61 10.37 -1.27 12.66
C GLN A 61 10.71 -1.81 11.27
N LEU A 62 9.71 -2.07 10.42
CA LEU A 62 9.92 -2.57 9.06
C LEU A 62 10.80 -1.64 8.22
N ARG A 63 10.72 -0.30 8.42
CA ARG A 63 11.64 0.64 7.75
C ARG A 63 13.09 0.50 8.17
N ARG A 64 13.37 0.01 9.37
CA ARG A 64 14.74 -0.28 9.85
C ARG A 64 15.21 -1.63 9.32
N ASP A 65 14.30 -2.61 9.28
CA ASP A 65 14.57 -4.01 8.96
C ASP A 65 14.21 -4.36 7.51
N MET A 66 14.53 -3.45 6.58
CA MET A 66 14.29 -3.66 5.16
C MET A 66 15.03 -4.90 4.65
N THR A 67 14.36 -5.70 3.83
CA THR A 67 14.99 -6.80 3.12
C THR A 67 16.05 -6.30 2.13
N PRO A 68 17.01 -7.14 1.70
CA PRO A 68 18.01 -6.76 0.70
C PRO A 68 17.37 -6.26 -0.61
N TRP A 69 16.28 -6.87 -1.05
CA TRP A 69 15.56 -6.52 -2.28
C TRP A 69 14.80 -5.19 -2.16
N GLU A 70 14.12 -4.94 -1.04
CA GLU A 70 13.52 -3.64 -0.76
C GLU A 70 14.58 -2.55 -0.71
N ARG A 71 15.71 -2.84 -0.08
CA ARG A 71 16.83 -1.89 -0.01
C ARG A 71 17.38 -1.58 -1.39
N LYS A 72 17.58 -2.59 -2.25
CA LYS A 72 18.03 -2.42 -3.63
C LYS A 72 17.07 -1.53 -4.41
N LEU A 73 15.77 -1.88 -4.45
CA LEU A 73 14.75 -1.12 -5.17
C LEU A 73 14.63 0.32 -4.65
N TRP A 74 14.69 0.51 -3.34
CA TRP A 74 14.61 1.84 -2.75
C TRP A 74 15.80 2.73 -3.09
N TYR A 75 17.00 2.27 -2.82
CA TYR A 75 18.18 3.13 -2.94
C TYR A 75 18.63 3.34 -4.38
N GLN A 76 18.42 2.36 -5.26
CA GLN A 76 18.82 2.46 -6.65
C GLN A 76 17.76 3.11 -7.54
N PHE A 77 16.49 3.15 -7.13
CA PHE A 77 15.42 3.64 -7.98
C PHE A 77 14.40 4.54 -7.26
N LEU A 78 13.64 4.04 -6.29
CA LEU A 78 12.46 4.74 -5.77
C LEU A 78 12.76 5.97 -4.92
N ARG A 79 13.94 6.06 -4.31
CA ARG A 79 14.31 7.16 -3.40
C ARG A 79 14.30 8.52 -4.10
N THR A 80 14.76 8.57 -5.34
CA THR A 80 14.89 9.79 -6.16
C THR A 80 13.77 9.92 -7.20
N PHE A 81 12.85 8.97 -7.23
CA PHE A 81 11.77 8.92 -8.21
C PHE A 81 10.75 10.06 -8.02
N THR A 82 10.27 10.61 -9.12
CA THR A 82 9.21 11.60 -9.14
C THR A 82 8.02 11.05 -9.94
N PRO A 83 6.81 10.99 -9.33
CA PRO A 83 6.41 11.46 -8.01
C PRO A 83 6.94 10.60 -6.86
N ARG A 84 7.05 11.20 -5.67
CA ARG A 84 7.68 10.60 -4.50
C ARG A 84 6.98 9.35 -3.99
N PHE A 85 7.74 8.29 -3.75
CA PHE A 85 7.31 7.11 -3.01
C PHE A 85 7.59 7.21 -1.50
N GLN A 86 6.78 6.53 -0.71
CA GLN A 86 6.95 6.37 0.74
C GLN A 86 7.17 4.88 1.05
N ARG A 87 8.08 4.59 1.99
CA ARG A 87 8.35 3.21 2.43
C ARG A 87 7.44 2.81 3.56
N GLN A 88 7.05 1.53 3.60
CA GLN A 88 6.32 0.90 4.69
C GLN A 88 5.20 1.81 5.17
N LYS A 89 4.28 2.11 4.24
CA LYS A 89 3.17 3.03 4.48
C LYS A 89 1.97 2.28 5.06
N PRO A 90 1.51 2.63 6.28
CA PRO A 90 0.22 2.13 6.76
C PRO A 90 -0.92 2.70 5.91
N ILE A 91 -1.77 1.81 5.39
CA ILE A 91 -2.98 2.12 4.62
C ILE A 91 -4.09 1.21 5.13
N GLY A 92 -5.07 1.76 5.83
CA GLY A 92 -6.08 0.96 6.51
C GLY A 92 -5.48 -0.01 7.51
N GLY A 93 -5.85 -1.29 7.43
CA GLY A 93 -5.30 -2.38 8.25
C GLY A 93 -3.97 -2.94 7.77
N TYR A 94 -3.46 -2.47 6.63
CA TYR A 94 -2.29 -3.05 5.96
C TYR A 94 -1.10 -2.10 5.95
N ILE A 95 0.10 -2.65 5.70
CA ILE A 95 1.32 -1.87 5.47
C ILE A 95 1.80 -2.20 4.06
N ALA A 96 1.88 -1.18 3.20
CA ALA A 96 2.44 -1.29 1.86
C ALA A 96 3.96 -1.09 1.88
N ASP A 97 4.73 -1.92 1.17
CA ASP A 97 6.19 -1.80 1.14
C ASP A 97 6.60 -0.44 0.55
N PHE A 98 6.02 -0.06 -0.59
CA PHE A 98 6.19 1.27 -1.17
C PHE A 98 4.86 1.81 -1.66
N TYR A 99 4.61 3.09 -1.46
CA TYR A 99 3.38 3.76 -1.84
C TYR A 99 3.64 5.13 -2.44
N CYS A 100 3.05 5.40 -3.61
CA CYS A 100 2.99 6.70 -4.23
C CYS A 100 1.58 7.29 -4.10
N ALA A 101 1.44 8.35 -3.33
CA ALA A 101 0.13 8.96 -3.08
C ALA A 101 -0.44 9.65 -4.33
N LYS A 102 0.42 10.25 -5.18
CA LYS A 102 -0.02 10.97 -6.38
C LYS A 102 -0.71 10.06 -7.39
N THR A 103 -0.19 8.85 -7.57
CA THR A 103 -0.71 7.87 -8.54
C THR A 103 -1.51 6.76 -7.91
N ARG A 104 -1.68 6.77 -6.58
CA ARG A 104 -2.32 5.70 -5.80
C ARG A 104 -1.75 4.32 -6.15
N LEU A 105 -0.44 4.24 -6.26
CA LEU A 105 0.28 3.03 -6.63
C LEU A 105 1.00 2.44 -5.43
N VAL A 106 0.71 1.18 -5.15
CA VAL A 106 1.43 0.35 -4.19
C VAL A 106 2.37 -0.59 -4.95
N ILE A 107 3.59 -0.75 -4.44
CA ILE A 107 4.55 -1.75 -4.90
C ILE A 107 4.84 -2.67 -3.72
N GLU A 108 4.74 -3.97 -3.93
CA GLU A 108 5.01 -5.02 -2.96
C GLU A 108 6.06 -5.98 -3.49
N LEU A 109 6.98 -6.37 -2.62
CA LEU A 109 7.99 -7.37 -2.92
C LEU A 109 7.65 -8.67 -2.20
N ASP A 110 7.18 -9.66 -2.97
CA ASP A 110 6.83 -10.96 -2.45
C ASP A 110 8.06 -11.87 -2.43
N GLY A 111 8.41 -12.36 -1.24
CA GLY A 111 9.32 -13.50 -1.10
C GLY A 111 8.67 -14.76 -1.67
N ALA A 112 9.48 -15.73 -2.07
CA ALA A 112 9.01 -17.07 -2.42
C ALA A 112 8.40 -17.72 -1.16
N GLN A 113 7.12 -17.55 -0.93
CA GLN A 113 6.40 -18.18 0.18
C GLN A 113 5.46 -19.24 -0.38
N HIS A 114 5.47 -20.41 0.26
CA HIS A 114 4.43 -21.41 0.06
C HIS A 114 3.11 -20.84 0.61
N TYR A 115 2.19 -20.55 -0.28
CA TYR A 115 0.88 -20.03 0.11
C TYR A 115 0.04 -21.10 0.78
N THR A 116 -0.23 -20.94 2.07
CA THR A 116 -1.29 -21.72 2.71
C THR A 116 -2.66 -21.18 2.30
N PRO A 117 -3.74 -21.98 2.35
CA PRO A 117 -5.10 -21.51 2.01
C PRO A 117 -5.51 -20.26 2.81
N GLU A 118 -5.10 -20.16 4.07
CA GLU A 118 -5.38 -19.01 4.94
C GLU A 118 -4.65 -17.74 4.48
N GLN A 119 -3.42 -17.89 4.01
CA GLN A 119 -2.64 -16.78 3.43
C GLN A 119 -3.25 -16.28 2.12
N GLN A 120 -3.75 -17.20 1.28
CA GLN A 120 -4.44 -16.83 0.04
C GLN A 120 -5.71 -16.02 0.32
N GLN A 121 -6.50 -16.40 1.33
CA GLN A 121 -7.69 -15.66 1.73
C GLN A 121 -7.34 -14.26 2.24
N THR A 122 -6.29 -14.15 3.04
CA THR A 122 -5.79 -12.86 3.55
C THR A 122 -5.29 -11.95 2.41
N ASP A 123 -4.57 -12.50 1.45
CA ASP A 123 -4.08 -11.76 0.28
C ASP A 123 -5.23 -11.32 -0.64
N SER A 124 -6.29 -12.13 -0.77
CA SER A 124 -7.49 -11.76 -1.52
C SER A 124 -8.20 -10.56 -0.87
N LEU A 125 -8.41 -10.58 0.45
CA LEU A 125 -9.01 -9.47 1.20
C LEU A 125 -8.17 -8.19 1.10
N ARG A 126 -6.85 -8.32 1.14
CA ARG A 126 -5.93 -7.19 0.97
C ARG A 126 -6.03 -6.59 -0.43
N THR A 127 -6.07 -7.44 -1.44
CA THR A 127 -6.19 -7.01 -2.84
C THR A 127 -7.52 -6.31 -3.08
N GLU A 128 -8.61 -6.87 -2.57
CA GLU A 128 -9.93 -6.28 -2.65
C GLU A 128 -10.00 -4.93 -1.94
N PHE A 129 -9.44 -4.81 -0.74
CA PHE A 129 -9.35 -3.55 0.00
C PHE A 129 -8.64 -2.46 -0.83
N PHE A 130 -7.50 -2.76 -1.45
CA PHE A 130 -6.80 -1.78 -2.28
C PHE A 130 -7.62 -1.41 -3.53
N ALA A 131 -8.26 -2.38 -4.17
CA ALA A 131 -9.10 -2.14 -5.35
C ALA A 131 -10.30 -1.23 -5.02
N GLN A 132 -11.03 -1.50 -3.93
CA GLN A 132 -12.15 -0.68 -3.46
C GLN A 132 -11.74 0.77 -3.15
N ASN A 133 -10.48 0.97 -2.75
CA ASN A 133 -9.92 2.28 -2.47
C ASN A 133 -9.20 2.91 -3.67
N HIS A 134 -9.41 2.38 -4.89
CA HIS A 134 -8.79 2.87 -6.12
C HIS A 134 -7.25 2.92 -6.04
N ILE A 135 -6.66 1.97 -5.31
CA ILE A 135 -5.21 1.83 -5.19
C ILE A 135 -4.77 0.65 -6.06
N ARG A 136 -3.91 0.92 -7.03
CA ARG A 136 -3.29 -0.12 -7.86
C ARG A 136 -2.14 -0.77 -7.12
N VAL A 137 -1.97 -2.08 -7.29
CA VAL A 137 -0.89 -2.84 -6.67
C VAL A 137 -0.05 -3.50 -7.75
N LEU A 138 1.26 -3.27 -7.72
CA LEU A 138 2.25 -4.03 -8.46
C LEU A 138 2.98 -4.95 -7.49
N ARG A 139 3.07 -6.24 -7.85
CA ARG A 139 3.82 -7.23 -7.08
C ARG A 139 4.98 -7.74 -7.91
N PHE A 140 6.14 -7.78 -7.28
CA PHE A 140 7.36 -8.33 -7.87
C PHE A 140 7.95 -9.36 -6.92
N THR A 141 8.50 -10.42 -7.48
CA THR A 141 9.23 -11.40 -6.69
C THR A 141 10.64 -10.92 -6.39
N ASN A 142 11.26 -11.49 -5.36
CA ASN A 142 12.66 -11.24 -5.08
C ASN A 142 13.55 -11.60 -6.29
N LEU A 143 13.16 -12.62 -7.05
CA LEU A 143 13.85 -13.06 -8.26
C LEU A 143 13.77 -12.00 -9.38
N ASP A 144 12.65 -11.28 -9.48
CA ASP A 144 12.53 -10.19 -10.45
C ASP A 144 13.51 -9.06 -10.14
N ILE A 145 13.65 -8.72 -8.85
CA ILE A 145 14.62 -7.70 -8.40
C ILE A 145 16.07 -8.15 -8.67
N ASP A 146 16.36 -9.43 -8.53
CA ASP A 146 17.72 -9.93 -8.75
C ASP A 146 18.08 -10.04 -10.24
N ARG A 147 17.17 -10.56 -11.06
CA ARG A 147 17.46 -10.95 -12.45
C ARG A 147 16.95 -9.96 -13.49
N ARG A 148 15.93 -9.15 -13.18
CA ARG A 148 15.23 -8.28 -14.15
C ARG A 148 14.98 -6.89 -13.59
N PHE A 149 15.95 -6.34 -12.85
CA PHE A 149 15.81 -5.06 -12.15
C PHE A 149 15.35 -3.93 -13.08
N ASP A 150 15.98 -3.79 -14.26
CA ASP A 150 15.61 -2.76 -15.24
C ASP A 150 14.18 -2.92 -15.76
N GLY A 151 13.71 -4.17 -15.97
CA GLY A 151 12.33 -4.45 -16.35
C GLY A 151 11.33 -4.09 -15.25
N VAL A 152 11.70 -4.30 -13.97
CA VAL A 152 10.90 -3.85 -12.82
C VAL A 152 10.80 -2.32 -12.81
N CYS A 153 11.92 -1.62 -12.98
CA CYS A 153 11.94 -0.15 -13.03
C CYS A 153 11.05 0.38 -14.17
N GLN A 154 11.18 -0.15 -15.39
CA GLN A 154 10.35 0.22 -16.54
C GLN A 154 8.86 -0.03 -16.30
N THR A 155 8.50 -1.15 -15.67
CA THR A 155 7.11 -1.47 -15.32
C THR A 155 6.54 -0.45 -14.34
N ILE A 156 7.32 -0.04 -13.34
CA ILE A 156 6.91 0.98 -12.37
C ILE A 156 6.76 2.35 -13.07
N GLU A 157 7.70 2.75 -13.91
CA GLU A 157 7.63 3.99 -14.69
C GLU A 157 6.37 4.04 -15.55
N ALA A 158 6.12 2.99 -16.33
CA ALA A 158 4.93 2.89 -17.17
C ALA A 158 3.62 2.98 -16.35
N ALA A 159 3.57 2.31 -15.19
CA ALA A 159 2.42 2.37 -14.30
C ALA A 159 2.19 3.76 -13.69
N VAL A 160 3.26 4.50 -13.40
CA VAL A 160 3.16 5.88 -12.91
C VAL A 160 2.71 6.82 -14.02
N GLN A 161 3.27 6.70 -15.23
CA GLN A 161 2.91 7.53 -16.39
C GLN A 161 1.44 7.34 -16.79
N ALA A 162 0.92 6.11 -16.76
CA ALA A 162 -0.47 5.81 -17.06
C ALA A 162 -1.47 6.39 -16.03
N ALA A 163 -1.01 6.91 -14.90
CA ALA A 163 -1.85 7.44 -13.82
C ALA A 163 -1.72 8.96 -13.62
N VAL A 164 -0.87 9.61 -14.37
CA VAL A 164 -0.67 11.08 -14.35
C VAL A 164 -1.41 11.73 -15.48
#